data_4e60d5db9fec3e4dd945434400796938
#
_entry.id   4e60d5db9fec3e4dd945434400796938
#
_cell.length_a   1.000
_cell.length_b   1.000
_cell.length_c   1.000
_cell.angle_alpha   90.00
_cell.angle_beta   90.00
_cell.angle_gamma   90.00
#
_symmetry.space_group_name_H-M   'P 1'
#
loop_
_entity.id
_entity.type
_entity.pdbx_description
1 polymer ?
#
loop_
_entity_poly.entity_id
_entity_poly.type
_entity_poly.pdbx_seq_one_letter_code
_entity_poly.pdbx_strand_id
1 'polypeptide(L)'
;MTLYLEHVTRKFGNTQALTDVDLTIRTGEFMAILGPSGCGKTTLLRIIGGFMEPTSGVVRLDDEVYSDSTHMVPVEQRDLGMVFQSFALWPHMTVRQHVEFPLKSPRHKTMSIEAKKEAVDTALENMGLTALQNRYPDELSGGQRQRVSLARAMVGKPSILLMDEPLSALDAELKLSMRKVIMDIHHLTGATIIYVTHDQSEALAMADRILVMRSGHIEQLGTPQEIYTHPRTEFTAT
;
A
#
# COMPACT_ATOMS: atom_id res chain seq x y z
N MET A 1 6.05 -3.46 15.00
CA MET A 1 6.19 -4.49 13.93
C MET A 1 7.04 -3.93 12.82
N THR A 2 8.22 -4.43 12.60
CA THR A 2 9.16 -3.95 11.58
C THR A 2 9.19 -4.92 10.42
N LEU A 3 9.06 -4.41 9.20
CA LEU A 3 9.13 -5.21 7.97
C LEU A 3 10.57 -5.23 7.45
N TYR A 4 11.08 -6.42 7.18
CA TYR A 4 12.40 -6.65 6.63
C TYR A 4 12.30 -7.34 5.28
N LEU A 5 13.05 -6.84 4.32
CA LEU A 5 13.34 -7.49 3.05
C LEU A 5 14.84 -7.76 3.03
N GLU A 6 15.23 -9.02 2.88
CA GLU A 6 16.62 -9.47 2.97
C GLU A 6 16.98 -10.16 1.65
N HIS A 7 17.86 -9.55 0.87
CA HIS A 7 18.35 -10.05 -0.43
C HIS A 7 17.24 -10.43 -1.42
N VAL A 8 16.12 -9.68 -1.41
CA VAL A 8 14.94 -10.00 -2.22
C VAL A 8 15.24 -9.80 -3.70
N THR A 9 15.12 -10.88 -4.45
CA THR A 9 15.29 -10.91 -5.92
C THR A 9 14.04 -11.47 -6.58
N ARG A 10 13.66 -10.92 -7.74
CA ARG A 10 12.57 -11.47 -8.58
C ARG A 10 12.94 -11.50 -10.04
N LYS A 11 12.81 -12.68 -10.66
CA LYS A 11 13.02 -12.91 -12.09
C LYS A 11 11.74 -13.36 -12.78
N PHE A 12 11.52 -12.89 -14.00
CA PHE A 12 10.47 -13.35 -14.92
C PHE A 12 11.16 -13.85 -16.19
N GLY A 13 11.34 -15.17 -16.30
CA GLY A 13 12.17 -15.74 -17.35
C GLY A 13 13.59 -15.15 -17.29
N ASN A 14 14.02 -14.50 -18.37
CA ASN A 14 15.33 -13.85 -18.45
C ASN A 14 15.35 -12.39 -17.94
N THR A 15 14.20 -11.82 -17.58
CA THR A 15 14.11 -10.45 -17.09
C THR A 15 14.19 -10.41 -15.57
N GLN A 16 15.14 -9.67 -15.03
CA GLN A 16 15.27 -9.44 -13.59
C GLN A 16 14.50 -8.17 -13.22
N ALA A 17 13.40 -8.33 -12.50
CA ALA A 17 12.54 -7.23 -12.09
C ALA A 17 12.97 -6.61 -10.76
N LEU A 18 13.58 -7.41 -9.87
CA LEU A 18 14.19 -6.96 -8.62
C LEU A 18 15.53 -7.68 -8.45
N THR A 19 16.53 -6.94 -7.98
CA THR A 19 17.90 -7.42 -7.80
C THR A 19 18.39 -7.05 -6.42
N ASP A 20 18.54 -8.05 -5.55
CA ASP A 20 19.21 -7.95 -4.26
C ASP A 20 18.72 -6.75 -3.43
N VAL A 21 17.41 -6.72 -3.19
CA VAL A 21 16.75 -5.62 -2.46
C VAL A 21 16.83 -5.88 -0.97
N ASP A 22 17.57 -5.04 -0.26
CA ASP A 22 17.65 -4.99 1.20
C ASP A 22 16.96 -3.74 1.72
N LEU A 23 15.90 -3.90 2.52
CA LEU A 23 15.10 -2.80 3.03
C LEU A 23 14.53 -3.13 4.40
N THR A 24 14.64 -2.16 5.32
CA THR A 24 13.95 -2.20 6.60
C THR A 24 12.96 -1.04 6.68
N ILE A 25 11.68 -1.36 6.95
CA ILE A 25 10.59 -0.40 7.15
C ILE A 25 10.13 -0.50 8.60
N ARG A 26 10.18 0.61 9.32
CA ARG A 26 9.89 0.68 10.76
C ARG A 26 8.39 0.75 11.00
N THR A 27 7.97 0.30 12.18
CA THR A 27 6.59 0.47 12.63
C THR A 27 6.16 1.93 12.59
N GLY A 28 4.98 2.19 12.01
CA GLY A 28 4.43 3.55 11.92
C GLY A 28 5.16 4.47 10.93
N GLU A 29 6.07 3.94 10.11
CA GLU A 29 6.80 4.71 9.10
C GLU A 29 5.93 4.88 7.84
N PHE A 30 5.95 6.09 7.26
CA PHE A 30 5.45 6.34 5.92
C PHE A 30 6.61 6.24 4.92
N MET A 31 6.73 5.09 4.24
CA MET A 31 7.75 4.84 3.23
C MET A 31 7.20 5.08 1.83
N ALA A 32 7.72 6.06 1.09
CA ALA A 32 7.42 6.20 -0.33
C ALA A 32 8.42 5.41 -1.19
N ILE A 33 7.93 4.73 -2.23
CA ILE A 33 8.74 4.05 -3.25
C ILE A 33 8.58 4.82 -4.56
N LEU A 34 9.64 5.51 -4.96
CA LEU A 34 9.68 6.39 -6.13
C LEU A 34 10.54 5.78 -7.23
N GLY A 35 10.18 6.02 -8.49
CA GLY A 35 10.98 5.62 -9.66
C GLY A 35 10.13 5.54 -10.93
N PRO A 36 10.74 5.41 -12.10
CA PRO A 36 10.06 5.36 -13.39
C PRO A 36 9.19 4.10 -13.53
N SER A 37 8.30 4.13 -14.52
CA SER A 37 7.50 2.96 -14.87
C SER A 37 8.41 1.76 -15.23
N GLY A 38 8.05 0.57 -14.74
CA GLY A 38 8.80 -0.65 -15.01
C GLY A 38 10.08 -0.86 -14.17
N CYS A 39 10.44 0.03 -13.23
CA CYS A 39 11.63 -0.14 -12.40
C CYS A 39 11.49 -1.18 -11.26
N GLY A 40 10.32 -1.80 -11.07
CA GLY A 40 10.13 -2.86 -10.06
C GLY A 40 9.24 -2.50 -8.86
N LYS A 41 8.76 -1.26 -8.71
CA LYS A 41 7.96 -0.80 -7.54
C LYS A 41 6.74 -1.68 -7.23
N THR A 42 5.86 -1.87 -8.22
CA THR A 42 4.67 -2.72 -8.07
C THR A 42 5.05 -4.19 -7.81
N THR A 43 6.16 -4.68 -8.39
CA THR A 43 6.67 -6.03 -8.12
C THR A 43 7.09 -6.16 -6.66
N LEU A 44 7.84 -5.20 -6.14
CA LEU A 44 8.24 -5.15 -4.73
C LEU A 44 7.01 -5.13 -3.81
N LEU A 45 6.05 -4.24 -4.10
CA LEU A 45 4.81 -4.13 -3.32
C LEU A 45 4.01 -5.44 -3.33
N ARG A 46 3.92 -6.14 -4.48
CA ARG A 46 3.22 -7.43 -4.60
C ARG A 46 3.90 -8.55 -3.84
N ILE A 47 5.22 -8.55 -3.76
CA ILE A 47 5.97 -9.53 -2.93
C ILE A 47 5.69 -9.27 -1.45
N ILE A 48 5.76 -8.02 -0.99
CA ILE A 48 5.41 -7.64 0.39
C ILE A 48 3.97 -8.05 0.70
N GLY A 49 3.05 -7.81 -0.24
CA GLY A 49 1.63 -8.14 -0.11
C GLY A 49 1.31 -9.63 -0.16
N GLY A 50 2.24 -10.50 -0.57
CA GLY A 50 1.98 -11.93 -0.72
C GLY A 50 1.20 -12.30 -1.98
N PHE A 51 1.16 -11.42 -2.98
CA PHE A 51 0.59 -11.70 -4.30
C PHE A 51 1.61 -12.37 -5.23
N MET A 52 2.88 -12.40 -4.82
CA MET A 52 3.99 -12.92 -5.62
C MET A 52 5.11 -13.41 -4.71
N GLU A 53 5.67 -14.57 -5.03
CA GLU A 53 6.85 -15.12 -4.36
C GLU A 53 8.12 -14.42 -4.83
N PRO A 54 9.12 -14.20 -3.96
CA PRO A 54 10.47 -13.85 -4.40
C PRO A 54 11.12 -15.04 -5.10
N THR A 55 12.05 -14.80 -6.02
CA THR A 55 12.89 -15.87 -6.59
C THR A 55 13.98 -16.30 -5.62
N SER A 56 14.48 -15.37 -4.81
CA SER A 56 15.39 -15.58 -3.68
C SER A 56 15.25 -14.43 -2.68
N GLY A 57 15.80 -14.62 -1.49
CA GLY A 57 15.68 -13.68 -0.38
C GLY A 57 14.46 -13.97 0.50
N VAL A 58 14.26 -13.15 1.51
CA VAL A 58 13.25 -13.34 2.55
C VAL A 58 12.49 -12.03 2.79
N VAL A 59 11.18 -12.13 2.98
CA VAL A 59 10.34 -11.06 3.53
C VAL A 59 9.81 -11.53 4.87
N ARG A 60 10.07 -10.77 5.94
CA ARG A 60 9.57 -11.08 7.28
C ARG A 60 9.01 -9.86 7.99
N LEU A 61 8.03 -10.10 8.83
CA LEU A 61 7.46 -9.11 9.73
C LEU A 61 7.88 -9.49 11.16
N ASP A 62 8.73 -8.67 11.79
CA ASP A 62 9.48 -9.01 12.99
C ASP A 62 10.18 -10.38 12.83
N ASP A 63 9.79 -11.41 13.60
CA ASP A 63 10.36 -12.77 13.53
C ASP A 63 9.57 -13.72 12.62
N GLU A 64 8.40 -13.30 12.10
CA GLU A 64 7.56 -14.12 11.21
C GLU A 64 7.98 -14.00 9.76
N VAL A 65 8.35 -15.13 9.13
CA VAL A 65 8.65 -15.20 7.70
C VAL A 65 7.36 -15.15 6.90
N TYR A 66 7.16 -14.07 6.13
CA TYR A 66 6.00 -13.90 5.25
C TYR A 66 6.20 -14.55 3.88
N SER A 67 7.41 -14.48 3.34
CA SER A 67 7.75 -15.13 2.07
C SER A 67 9.24 -15.41 1.98
N ASP A 68 9.57 -16.57 1.41
CA ASP A 68 10.89 -16.90 0.88
C ASP A 68 10.74 -17.64 -0.46
N SER A 69 11.80 -18.30 -0.95
CA SER A 69 11.77 -19.06 -2.21
C SER A 69 10.95 -20.36 -2.15
N THR A 70 10.49 -20.78 -0.97
CA THR A 70 9.83 -22.07 -0.72
C THR A 70 8.51 -21.96 0.03
N HIS A 71 8.30 -20.83 0.69
CA HIS A 71 7.13 -20.60 1.55
C HIS A 71 6.56 -19.20 1.31
N MET A 72 5.23 -19.11 1.29
CA MET A 72 4.52 -17.85 1.24
C MET A 72 3.27 -17.90 2.12
N VAL A 73 3.21 -17.03 3.12
CA VAL A 73 1.97 -16.80 3.89
C VAL A 73 0.91 -16.22 2.96
N PRO A 74 -0.29 -16.81 2.85
CA PRO A 74 -1.37 -16.31 2.02
C PRO A 74 -1.77 -14.86 2.37
N VAL A 75 -2.17 -14.08 1.36
CA VAL A 75 -2.53 -12.65 1.51
C VAL A 75 -3.56 -12.41 2.61
N GLU A 76 -4.60 -13.26 2.68
CA GLU A 76 -5.69 -13.16 3.65
C GLU A 76 -5.28 -13.48 5.09
N GLN A 77 -4.07 -14.00 5.31
CA GLN A 77 -3.50 -14.27 6.64
C GLN A 77 -2.51 -13.19 7.07
N ARG A 78 -2.02 -12.36 6.15
CA ARG A 78 -1.10 -11.26 6.47
C ARG A 78 -1.82 -10.11 7.14
N ASP A 79 -1.13 -9.44 8.08
CA ASP A 79 -1.64 -8.23 8.74
C ASP A 79 -1.41 -6.99 7.87
N LEU A 80 -2.05 -6.96 6.70
CA LEU A 80 -1.94 -5.84 5.78
C LEU A 80 -3.26 -5.53 5.06
N GLY A 81 -3.40 -4.24 4.66
CA GLY A 81 -4.41 -3.76 3.74
C GLY A 81 -3.77 -3.35 2.42
N MET A 82 -4.53 -3.37 1.32
CA MET A 82 -4.01 -2.94 0.02
C MET A 82 -4.99 -2.04 -0.73
N VAL A 83 -4.46 -0.93 -1.24
CA VAL A 83 -5.11 0.01 -2.15
C VAL A 83 -4.47 -0.15 -3.53
N PHE A 84 -5.27 -0.51 -4.52
CA PHE A 84 -4.82 -0.76 -5.89
C PHE A 84 -4.98 0.48 -6.77
N GLN A 85 -4.15 0.63 -7.77
CA GLN A 85 -4.19 1.72 -8.75
C GLN A 85 -5.56 1.87 -9.45
N SER A 86 -6.22 0.75 -9.78
CA SER A 86 -7.51 0.71 -10.46
C SER A 86 -8.71 0.70 -9.50
N PHE A 87 -8.52 1.08 -8.22
CA PHE A 87 -9.49 0.95 -7.11
C PHE A 87 -9.88 -0.50 -6.80
N ALA A 88 -9.85 -1.41 -7.74
CA ALA A 88 -10.24 -2.82 -7.65
C ALA A 88 -11.62 -3.00 -6.98
N LEU A 89 -12.62 -2.28 -7.47
CA LEU A 89 -14.00 -2.40 -7.02
C LEU A 89 -14.78 -3.35 -7.94
N TRP A 90 -15.50 -4.29 -7.34
CA TRP A 90 -16.36 -5.23 -8.08
C TRP A 90 -17.69 -4.57 -8.45
N PRO A 91 -18.12 -4.57 -9.72
CA PRO A 91 -19.30 -3.84 -10.18
C PRO A 91 -20.62 -4.34 -9.57
N HIS A 92 -20.66 -5.57 -9.08
CA HIS A 92 -21.83 -6.20 -8.49
C HIS A 92 -21.95 -6.04 -6.96
N MET A 93 -21.01 -5.33 -6.34
CA MET A 93 -21.01 -5.09 -4.90
C MET A 93 -21.31 -3.62 -4.58
N THR A 94 -22.10 -3.37 -3.55
CA THR A 94 -22.32 -2.03 -3.02
C THR A 94 -21.10 -1.51 -2.25
N VAL A 95 -21.06 -0.21 -1.98
CA VAL A 95 -20.01 0.42 -1.14
C VAL A 95 -19.87 -0.32 0.20
N ARG A 96 -20.97 -0.56 0.92
CA ARG A 96 -20.95 -1.31 2.18
C ARG A 96 -20.35 -2.70 2.02
N GLN A 97 -20.75 -3.44 0.99
CA GLN A 97 -20.26 -4.78 0.73
C GLN A 97 -18.74 -4.80 0.45
N HIS A 98 -18.22 -3.79 -0.25
CA HIS A 98 -16.77 -3.65 -0.46
C HIS A 98 -16.02 -3.45 0.86
N VAL A 99 -16.53 -2.56 1.72
CA VAL A 99 -15.90 -2.28 3.03
C VAL A 99 -15.98 -3.49 3.95
N GLU A 100 -17.08 -4.23 3.93
CA GLU A 100 -17.27 -5.44 4.73
C GLU A 100 -16.40 -6.62 4.29
N PHE A 101 -16.05 -6.69 3.00
CA PHE A 101 -15.41 -7.87 2.40
C PHE A 101 -14.16 -8.37 3.14
N PRO A 102 -13.20 -7.52 3.55
CA PRO A 102 -11.98 -7.97 4.26
C PRO A 102 -12.28 -8.63 5.60
N LEU A 103 -13.39 -8.27 6.26
CA LEU A 103 -13.79 -8.85 7.55
C LEU A 103 -14.32 -10.29 7.44
N LYS A 104 -14.41 -10.83 6.22
CA LYS A 104 -14.74 -12.26 5.96
C LYS A 104 -13.49 -13.15 5.99
N SER A 105 -12.29 -12.56 6.02
CA SER A 105 -11.03 -13.31 6.06
C SER A 105 -10.87 -14.12 7.35
N PRO A 106 -10.07 -15.19 7.34
CA PRO A 106 -9.78 -16.01 8.53
C PRO A 106 -9.28 -15.19 9.72
N ARG A 107 -8.56 -14.11 9.48
CA ARG A 107 -8.04 -13.17 10.48
C ARG A 107 -9.11 -12.56 11.38
N HIS A 108 -10.29 -12.32 10.84
CA HIS A 108 -11.42 -11.72 11.55
C HIS A 108 -12.50 -12.73 11.94
N LYS A 109 -12.15 -14.03 11.95
CA LYS A 109 -13.11 -15.10 12.27
C LYS A 109 -13.66 -15.02 13.70
N THR A 110 -12.88 -14.49 14.64
CA THR A 110 -13.27 -14.33 16.04
C THR A 110 -14.07 -13.07 16.34
N MET A 111 -14.16 -12.12 15.39
CA MET A 111 -14.98 -10.92 15.56
C MET A 111 -16.47 -11.27 15.56
N SER A 112 -17.24 -10.71 16.52
CA SER A 112 -18.69 -10.83 16.52
C SER A 112 -19.32 -10.11 15.33
N ILE A 113 -20.57 -10.45 15.01
CA ILE A 113 -21.31 -9.80 13.92
C ILE A 113 -21.49 -8.30 14.22
N GLU A 114 -21.76 -7.97 15.48
CA GLU A 114 -21.92 -6.59 15.95
C GLU A 114 -20.64 -5.79 15.81
N ALA A 115 -19.48 -6.38 16.21
CA ALA A 115 -18.18 -5.72 16.07
C ALA A 115 -17.80 -5.50 14.60
N LYS A 116 -18.12 -6.43 13.70
CA LYS A 116 -17.90 -6.27 12.25
C LYS A 116 -18.77 -5.14 11.69
N LYS A 117 -20.05 -5.08 12.09
CA LYS A 117 -20.97 -4.03 11.68
C LYS A 117 -20.47 -2.65 12.13
N GLU A 118 -20.07 -2.51 13.39
CA GLU A 118 -19.53 -1.28 13.95
C GLU A 118 -18.26 -0.84 13.22
N ALA A 119 -17.34 -1.76 12.94
CA ALA A 119 -16.13 -1.46 12.16
C ALA A 119 -16.45 -0.92 10.75
N VAL A 120 -17.44 -1.52 10.07
CA VAL A 120 -17.90 -1.06 8.75
C VAL A 120 -18.54 0.31 8.85
N ASP A 121 -19.44 0.54 9.82
CA ASP A 121 -20.12 1.81 10.01
C ASP A 121 -19.11 2.94 10.30
N THR A 122 -18.13 2.68 11.18
CA THR A 122 -17.04 3.62 11.49
C THR A 122 -16.17 3.90 10.25
N ALA A 123 -15.81 2.88 9.46
CA ALA A 123 -15.01 3.08 8.25
C ALA A 123 -15.76 3.92 7.20
N LEU A 124 -17.07 3.70 7.04
CA LEU A 124 -17.91 4.49 6.14
C LEU A 124 -18.05 5.95 6.61
N GLU A 125 -18.22 6.18 7.90
CA GLU A 125 -18.31 7.51 8.49
C GLU A 125 -17.01 8.29 8.32
N ASN A 126 -15.85 7.70 8.69
CA ASN A 126 -14.54 8.32 8.56
C ASN A 126 -14.20 8.73 7.13
N MET A 127 -14.74 8.01 6.13
CA MET A 127 -14.55 8.32 4.72
C MET A 127 -15.65 9.18 4.10
N GLY A 128 -16.66 9.58 4.89
CA GLY A 128 -17.82 10.35 4.39
C GLY A 128 -18.67 9.58 3.38
N LEU A 129 -18.78 8.25 3.53
CA LEU A 129 -19.46 7.34 2.61
C LEU A 129 -20.81 6.85 3.12
N THR A 130 -21.25 7.23 4.31
CA THR A 130 -22.48 6.73 4.96
C THR A 130 -23.71 6.89 4.06
N ALA A 131 -23.87 8.06 3.43
CA ALA A 131 -25.01 8.32 2.52
C ALA A 131 -24.91 7.53 1.19
N LEU A 132 -23.74 7.00 0.86
CA LEU A 132 -23.45 6.29 -0.41
C LEU A 132 -23.36 4.78 -0.23
N GLN A 133 -23.58 4.25 0.97
CA GLN A 133 -23.29 2.86 1.34
C GLN A 133 -24.01 1.80 0.47
N ASN A 134 -25.18 2.16 -0.09
CA ASN A 134 -25.98 1.26 -0.92
C ASN A 134 -25.72 1.44 -2.44
N ARG A 135 -24.87 2.40 -2.83
CA ARG A 135 -24.53 2.63 -4.24
C ARG A 135 -23.53 1.60 -4.76
N TYR A 136 -23.54 1.43 -6.07
CA TYR A 136 -22.57 0.63 -6.82
C TYR A 136 -21.44 1.50 -7.37
N PRO A 137 -20.28 0.90 -7.76
CA PRO A 137 -19.11 1.66 -8.22
C PRO A 137 -19.33 2.58 -9.43
N ASP A 138 -20.21 2.23 -10.34
CA ASP A 138 -20.58 3.02 -11.52
C ASP A 138 -21.40 4.29 -11.18
N GLU A 139 -22.03 4.32 -10.03
CA GLU A 139 -22.77 5.47 -9.51
C GLU A 139 -21.88 6.47 -8.72
N LEU A 140 -20.56 6.22 -8.65
CA LEU A 140 -19.60 6.97 -7.84
C LEU A 140 -18.65 7.78 -8.69
N SER A 141 -18.25 8.98 -8.21
CA SER A 141 -17.13 9.73 -8.77
C SER A 141 -15.79 9.03 -8.51
N GLY A 142 -14.71 9.43 -9.23
CA GLY A 142 -13.37 8.88 -9.04
C GLY A 142 -12.88 8.98 -7.59
N GLY A 143 -13.06 10.13 -6.94
CA GLY A 143 -12.69 10.32 -5.54
C GLY A 143 -13.54 9.50 -4.56
N GLN A 144 -14.81 9.32 -4.85
CA GLN A 144 -15.68 8.45 -4.04
C GLN A 144 -15.21 6.99 -4.16
N ARG A 145 -14.89 6.50 -5.37
CA ARG A 145 -14.30 5.17 -5.57
C ARG A 145 -12.98 4.99 -4.82
N GLN A 146 -12.13 6.02 -4.82
CA GLN A 146 -10.87 6.00 -4.06
C GLN A 146 -11.12 5.88 -2.56
N ARG A 147 -12.07 6.66 -2.00
CA ARG A 147 -12.44 6.57 -0.58
C ARG A 147 -13.00 5.19 -0.21
N VAL A 148 -13.77 4.56 -1.10
CA VAL A 148 -14.25 3.17 -0.90
C VAL A 148 -13.07 2.19 -0.85
N SER A 149 -12.08 2.33 -1.74
CA SER A 149 -10.88 1.50 -1.74
C SER A 149 -10.06 1.67 -0.46
N LEU A 150 -9.92 2.91 0.04
CA LEU A 150 -9.26 3.21 1.32
C LEU A 150 -10.04 2.62 2.51
N ALA A 151 -11.36 2.85 2.58
CA ALA A 151 -12.21 2.29 3.64
C ALA A 151 -12.09 0.76 3.70
N ARG A 152 -12.15 0.10 2.54
CA ARG A 152 -11.97 -1.35 2.41
C ARG A 152 -10.61 -1.81 2.94
N ALA A 153 -9.52 -1.12 2.56
CA ALA A 153 -8.18 -1.50 2.97
C ALA A 153 -7.97 -1.36 4.49
N MET A 154 -8.70 -0.45 5.14
CA MET A 154 -8.49 -0.09 6.53
C MET A 154 -9.46 -0.69 7.53
N VAL A 155 -10.62 -1.21 7.09
CA VAL A 155 -11.68 -1.67 7.98
C VAL A 155 -11.23 -2.73 8.99
N GLY A 156 -10.26 -3.56 8.61
CA GLY A 156 -9.64 -4.58 9.46
C GLY A 156 -8.53 -4.07 10.38
N LYS A 157 -8.27 -2.75 10.41
CA LYS A 157 -7.18 -2.12 11.17
C LYS A 157 -5.84 -2.83 10.95
N PRO A 158 -5.35 -2.92 9.70
CA PRO A 158 -4.09 -3.58 9.40
C PRO A 158 -2.91 -2.80 9.99
N SER A 159 -1.83 -3.51 10.38
CA SER A 159 -0.59 -2.88 10.82
C SER A 159 0.19 -2.24 9.68
N ILE A 160 0.02 -2.76 8.45
CA ILE A 160 0.69 -2.27 7.24
C ILE A 160 -0.36 -1.97 6.18
N LEU A 161 -0.23 -0.81 5.53
CA LEU A 161 -1.08 -0.39 4.42
C LEU A 161 -0.23 -0.21 3.16
N LEU A 162 -0.48 -1.06 2.17
CA LEU A 162 0.18 -1.01 0.87
C LEU A 162 -0.66 -0.18 -0.10
N MET A 163 -0.04 0.77 -0.80
CA MET A 163 -0.71 1.62 -1.79
C MET A 163 0.05 1.62 -3.11
N ASP A 164 -0.57 1.09 -4.16
CA ASP A 164 0.01 1.03 -5.52
C ASP A 164 -0.55 2.17 -6.37
N GLU A 165 0.21 3.25 -6.51
CA GLU A 165 -0.15 4.47 -7.25
C GLU A 165 -1.60 4.95 -7.00
N PRO A 166 -2.03 5.12 -5.74
CA PRO A 166 -3.44 5.28 -5.39
C PRO A 166 -4.07 6.56 -5.92
N LEU A 167 -3.28 7.57 -6.28
CA LEU A 167 -3.78 8.87 -6.73
C LEU A 167 -3.63 9.08 -8.25
N SER A 168 -3.03 8.13 -8.99
CA SER A 168 -2.69 8.31 -10.41
C SER A 168 -3.89 8.58 -11.32
N ALA A 169 -5.07 8.05 -10.97
CA ALA A 169 -6.31 8.17 -11.76
C ALA A 169 -7.16 9.42 -11.42
N LEU A 170 -6.66 10.32 -10.53
CA LEU A 170 -7.38 11.47 -10.04
C LEU A 170 -6.87 12.78 -10.66
N ASP A 171 -7.74 13.79 -10.77
CA ASP A 171 -7.34 15.15 -11.14
C ASP A 171 -6.53 15.84 -10.02
N ALA A 172 -5.91 16.98 -10.33
CA ALA A 172 -4.97 17.65 -9.44
C ALA A 172 -5.61 18.12 -8.12
N GLU A 173 -6.85 18.65 -8.15
CA GLU A 173 -7.55 19.13 -6.96
C GLU A 173 -7.91 17.96 -6.04
N LEU A 174 -8.41 16.89 -6.63
CA LEU A 174 -8.79 15.69 -5.91
C LEU A 174 -7.57 14.97 -5.34
N LYS A 175 -6.42 14.96 -6.04
CA LYS A 175 -5.15 14.45 -5.49
C LYS A 175 -4.78 15.16 -4.20
N LEU A 176 -4.82 16.50 -4.16
CA LEU A 176 -4.49 17.28 -2.96
C LEU A 176 -5.40 16.94 -1.78
N SER A 177 -6.72 16.83 -2.03
CA SER A 177 -7.68 16.45 -0.98
C SER A 177 -7.44 15.03 -0.47
N MET A 178 -7.11 14.09 -1.35
CA MET A 178 -6.87 12.69 -1.00
C MET A 178 -5.51 12.48 -0.30
N ARG A 179 -4.47 13.27 -0.63
CA ARG A 179 -3.22 13.28 0.16
C ARG A 179 -3.50 13.60 1.63
N LYS A 180 -4.33 14.63 1.88
CA LYS A 180 -4.72 14.96 3.26
C LYS A 180 -5.42 13.80 3.95
N VAL A 181 -6.38 13.16 3.28
CA VAL A 181 -7.09 11.98 3.82
C VAL A 181 -6.11 10.86 4.18
N ILE A 182 -5.12 10.55 3.31
CA ILE A 182 -4.12 9.52 3.57
C ILE A 182 -3.24 9.89 4.77
N MET A 183 -2.82 11.15 4.89
CA MET A 183 -2.03 11.62 6.04
C MET A 183 -2.84 11.59 7.35
N ASP A 184 -4.11 12.02 7.32
CA ASP A 184 -5.00 11.95 8.48
C ASP A 184 -5.16 10.49 8.96
N ILE A 185 -5.33 9.56 8.02
CA ILE A 185 -5.37 8.12 8.29
C ILE A 185 -4.07 7.66 8.99
N HIS A 186 -2.92 8.00 8.42
CA HIS A 186 -1.63 7.63 8.97
C HIS A 186 -1.45 8.13 10.41
N HIS A 187 -1.73 9.41 10.66
CA HIS A 187 -1.63 10.01 11.98
C HIS A 187 -2.62 9.41 13.00
N LEU A 188 -3.84 9.11 12.57
CA LEU A 188 -4.88 8.57 13.46
C LEU A 188 -4.64 7.10 13.83
N THR A 189 -4.11 6.31 12.89
CA THR A 189 -3.98 4.86 13.08
C THR A 189 -2.59 4.42 13.52
N GLY A 190 -1.56 5.22 13.22
CA GLY A 190 -0.17 4.83 13.38
C GLY A 190 0.25 3.64 12.49
N ALA A 191 -0.54 3.29 11.47
CA ALA A 191 -0.23 2.19 10.56
C ALA A 191 1.02 2.50 9.74
N THR A 192 1.85 1.50 9.50
CA THR A 192 2.97 1.60 8.57
C THR A 192 2.42 1.72 7.15
N ILE A 193 2.83 2.73 6.38
CA ILE A 193 2.39 2.93 5.00
C ILE A 193 3.55 2.67 4.04
N ILE A 194 3.30 1.85 3.01
CA ILE A 194 4.20 1.67 1.87
C ILE A 194 3.48 2.19 0.63
N TYR A 195 3.94 3.33 0.16
CA TYR A 195 3.29 4.14 -0.86
C TYR A 195 4.10 4.16 -2.16
N VAL A 196 3.60 3.48 -3.19
CA VAL A 196 4.22 3.51 -4.53
C VAL A 196 3.67 4.69 -5.31
N THR A 197 4.56 5.49 -5.88
CA THR A 197 4.20 6.60 -6.77
C THR A 197 5.31 6.85 -7.81
N HIS A 198 4.97 7.54 -8.89
CA HIS A 198 5.91 8.15 -9.84
C HIS A 198 5.93 9.68 -9.68
N ASP A 199 5.12 10.24 -8.78
CA ASP A 199 5.03 11.68 -8.51
C ASP A 199 5.95 12.05 -7.35
N GLN A 200 7.02 12.79 -7.66
CA GLN A 200 8.00 13.25 -6.66
C GLN A 200 7.35 14.15 -5.62
N SER A 201 6.38 14.98 -6.01
CA SER A 201 5.70 15.90 -5.09
C SER A 201 4.89 15.16 -4.03
N GLU A 202 4.35 13.99 -4.36
CA GLU A 202 3.66 13.12 -3.40
C GLU A 202 4.66 12.55 -2.39
N ALA A 203 5.76 11.96 -2.88
CA ALA A 203 6.78 11.36 -2.02
C ALA A 203 7.42 12.39 -1.07
N LEU A 204 7.82 13.55 -1.59
CA LEU A 204 8.44 14.62 -0.79
C LEU A 204 7.50 15.22 0.26
N ALA A 205 6.19 15.26 -0.02
CA ALA A 205 5.21 15.89 0.88
C ALA A 205 4.70 14.98 2.00
N MET A 206 4.75 13.65 1.82
CA MET A 206 4.08 12.72 2.73
C MET A 206 5.01 11.74 3.44
N ALA A 207 6.17 11.42 2.86
CA ALA A 207 7.00 10.33 3.36
C ALA A 207 7.96 10.74 4.48
N ASP A 208 8.16 9.84 5.44
CA ASP A 208 9.28 9.92 6.39
C ASP A 208 10.60 9.55 5.71
N ARG A 209 10.55 8.52 4.83
CA ARG A 209 11.68 8.10 4.00
C ARG A 209 11.21 7.77 2.59
N ILE A 210 12.09 8.01 1.63
CA ILE A 210 11.87 7.73 0.21
C ILE A 210 12.90 6.70 -0.25
N LEU A 211 12.39 5.61 -0.83
CA LEU A 211 13.16 4.61 -1.57
C LEU A 211 13.11 4.97 -3.06
N VAL A 212 14.22 5.42 -3.62
CA VAL A 212 14.35 5.64 -5.06
C VAL A 212 14.79 4.35 -5.74
N MET A 213 14.00 3.86 -6.71
CA MET A 213 14.28 2.63 -7.45
C MET A 213 14.60 2.90 -8.91
N ARG A 214 15.59 2.17 -9.45
CA ARG A 214 15.96 2.17 -10.86
C ARG A 214 16.30 0.76 -11.32
N SER A 215 15.66 0.29 -12.40
CA SER A 215 15.97 -1.00 -13.06
C SER A 215 16.09 -2.19 -12.09
N GLY A 216 15.16 -2.28 -11.13
CA GLY A 216 15.12 -3.37 -10.15
C GLY A 216 16.04 -3.21 -8.94
N HIS A 217 16.82 -2.14 -8.84
CA HIS A 217 17.75 -1.86 -7.75
C HIS A 217 17.29 -0.68 -6.89
N ILE A 218 17.79 -0.64 -5.66
CA ILE A 218 17.74 0.55 -4.80
C ILE A 218 18.83 1.52 -5.27
N GLU A 219 18.42 2.68 -5.78
CA GLU A 219 19.34 3.74 -6.17
C GLU A 219 19.75 4.58 -4.96
N GLN A 220 18.75 4.99 -4.16
CA GLN A 220 18.96 5.73 -2.93
C GLN A 220 17.82 5.50 -1.95
N LEU A 221 18.12 5.52 -0.66
CA LEU A 221 17.17 5.51 0.43
C LEU A 221 17.57 6.63 1.41
N GLY A 222 16.61 7.49 1.76
CA GLY A 222 16.85 8.61 2.67
C GLY A 222 15.57 9.36 3.03
N THR A 223 15.70 10.37 3.89
CA THR A 223 14.61 11.32 4.16
C THR A 223 14.31 12.18 2.92
N PRO A 224 13.12 12.80 2.82
CA PRO A 224 12.82 13.75 1.73
C PRO A 224 13.89 14.83 1.58
N GLN A 225 14.40 15.37 2.69
CA GLN A 225 15.45 16.37 2.68
C GLN A 225 16.75 15.82 2.08
N GLU A 226 17.19 14.62 2.50
CA GLU A 226 18.42 13.99 1.98
C GLU A 226 18.31 13.71 0.48
N ILE A 227 17.16 13.17 0.01
CA ILE A 227 16.93 12.90 -1.40
C ILE A 227 17.00 14.19 -2.24
N TYR A 228 16.40 15.28 -1.75
CA TYR A 228 16.35 16.56 -2.44
C TYR A 228 17.68 17.32 -2.43
N THR A 229 18.38 17.37 -1.27
CA THR A 229 19.58 18.20 -1.10
C THR A 229 20.88 17.47 -1.37
N HIS A 230 20.92 16.14 -1.25
CA HIS A 230 22.10 15.30 -1.40
C HIS A 230 21.81 14.07 -2.29
N PRO A 231 21.37 14.28 -3.55
CA PRO A 231 21.15 13.16 -4.45
C PRO A 231 22.48 12.45 -4.72
N ARG A 232 22.49 11.11 -4.62
CA ARG A 232 23.70 10.30 -4.84
C ARG A 232 24.08 10.17 -6.29
N THR A 233 23.09 10.27 -7.18
CA THR A 233 23.29 10.13 -8.63
C THR A 233 22.51 11.23 -9.36
N GLU A 234 22.92 11.50 -10.61
CA GLU A 234 22.20 12.40 -11.52
C GLU A 234 20.73 11.96 -11.69
N PHE A 235 20.49 10.65 -11.71
CA PHE A 235 19.14 10.07 -11.79
C PHE A 235 18.26 10.48 -10.60
N THR A 236 18.80 10.51 -9.38
CA THR A 236 18.03 10.92 -8.18
C THR A 236 17.81 12.44 -8.17
N ALA A 237 18.67 13.22 -8.83
CA ALA A 237 18.59 14.69 -8.91
C ALA A 237 17.57 15.21 -9.92
N THR A 238 17.13 14.36 -10.85
CA THR A 238 16.16 14.68 -11.93
C THR A 238 14.77 14.16 -11.62
#